data_011be37519e28d8f9f4ca4bac1328b6b
#
_entry.id   011be37519e28d8f9f4ca4bac1328b6b
#
_cell.length_a   1.000
_cell.length_b   1.000
_cell.length_c   1.000
_cell.angle_alpha   90.00
_cell.angle_beta   90.00
_cell.angle_gamma   90.00
#
_symmetry.space_group_name_H-M   'P 1'
#
loop_
_entity.id
_entity.type
_entity.pdbx_description
1 polymer ?
#
loop_
_entity_poly.entity_id
_entity_poly.type
_entity_poly.pdbx_seq_one_letter_code
_entity_poly.pdbx_strand_id
1 'polypeptide(L)'
;MKFYTNVEVWGGKILYRGVEEGRRVRHRVDYHPSLFIPSKTPTKYTTIHGEYVGKVSPGNIRDARDFVKQYEDVDNFKVYGNTRYQYCFIADEFPGTVDWDITQIKIANIDIEVGEPDGGGFPEPDLSLIHI
;
A
#
# COMPACT_ATOMS: atom_id res chain seq x y z
N MET A 1 21.97 5.04 -0.23
CA MET A 1 20.69 5.48 -0.81
C MET A 1 19.67 4.34 -0.68
N LYS A 2 18.51 4.65 -0.18
CA LYS A 2 17.41 3.70 -0.03
C LYS A 2 16.14 4.31 -0.62
N PHE A 3 15.50 3.61 -1.55
CA PHE A 3 14.23 4.06 -2.12
C PHE A 3 13.36 2.87 -2.49
N TYR A 4 12.04 3.08 -2.47
CA TYR A 4 11.09 2.05 -2.86
C TYR A 4 10.76 2.15 -4.35
N THR A 5 10.50 1.02 -4.98
CA THR A 5 10.02 0.95 -6.36
C THR A 5 8.58 0.48 -6.44
N ASN A 6 8.15 -0.31 -5.47
CA ASN A 6 6.75 -0.73 -5.35
C ASN A 6 6.44 -1.10 -3.90
N VAL A 7 5.28 -0.68 -3.43
CA VAL A 7 4.75 -1.06 -2.12
C VAL A 7 3.27 -1.38 -2.30
N GLU A 8 2.89 -2.58 -1.91
CA GLU A 8 1.48 -3.00 -1.99
C GLU A 8 1.10 -3.85 -0.79
N VAL A 9 -0.19 -3.93 -0.51
CA VAL A 9 -0.73 -4.82 0.51
C VAL A 9 -1.17 -6.11 -0.16
N TRP A 10 -0.68 -7.23 0.33
CA TRP A 10 -1.07 -8.54 -0.17
C TRP A 10 -1.06 -9.58 0.95
N GLY A 11 -2.15 -10.32 1.08
CA GLY A 11 -2.27 -11.35 2.10
C GLY A 11 -2.14 -10.84 3.54
N GLY A 12 -2.56 -9.59 3.81
CA GLY A 12 -2.45 -8.98 5.13
C GLY A 12 -1.06 -8.50 5.52
N LYS A 13 -0.14 -8.47 4.56
CA LYS A 13 1.24 -7.98 4.75
C LYS A 13 1.57 -6.93 3.71
N ILE A 14 2.64 -6.17 3.96
CA ILE A 14 3.21 -5.26 2.98
C ILE A 14 4.22 -6.03 2.13
N LEU A 15 4.03 -5.99 0.82
CA LEU A 15 5.06 -6.40 -0.14
C LEU A 15 5.86 -5.17 -0.53
N TYR A 16 7.09 -5.12 -0.10
CA TYR A 16 8.02 -4.03 -0.36
C TYR A 16 9.05 -4.45 -1.40
N ARG A 17 9.23 -3.61 -2.39
CA ARG A 17 10.32 -3.71 -3.35
C ARG A 17 11.04 -2.38 -3.42
N GLY A 18 12.35 -2.42 -3.47
CA GLY A 18 13.13 -1.19 -3.52
C GLY A 18 14.59 -1.46 -3.82
N VAL A 19 15.38 -0.42 -3.61
CA VAL A 19 16.83 -0.45 -3.76
C VAL A 19 17.44 0.02 -2.44
N GLU A 20 18.36 -0.76 -1.90
CA GLU A 20 19.09 -0.44 -0.67
C GLU A 20 20.59 -0.66 -0.93
N GLU A 21 21.38 0.40 -0.74
CA GLU A 21 22.83 0.36 -0.97
C GLU A 21 23.21 -0.25 -2.33
N GLY A 22 22.52 0.18 -3.38
CA GLY A 22 22.75 -0.26 -4.74
C GLY A 22 22.24 -1.66 -5.08
N ARG A 23 21.57 -2.34 -4.15
CA ARG A 23 21.03 -3.68 -4.36
C ARG A 23 19.52 -3.66 -4.38
N ARG A 24 18.91 -4.40 -5.29
CA ARG A 24 17.47 -4.58 -5.30
C ARG A 24 17.05 -5.54 -4.20
N VAL A 25 16.07 -5.11 -3.42
CA VAL A 25 15.54 -5.87 -2.30
C VAL A 25 14.05 -6.11 -2.47
N ARG A 26 13.58 -7.19 -1.87
CA ARG A 26 12.16 -7.53 -1.79
C ARG A 26 11.89 -8.11 -0.42
N HIS A 27 10.98 -7.47 0.30
CA HIS A 27 10.62 -7.88 1.66
C HIS A 27 9.12 -8.06 1.80
N ARG A 28 8.74 -8.98 2.65
CA ARG A 28 7.38 -9.15 3.12
C ARG A 28 7.34 -8.68 4.56
N VAL A 29 6.65 -7.59 4.83
CA VAL A 29 6.67 -6.92 6.13
C VAL A 29 5.34 -7.13 6.85
N ASP A 30 5.41 -7.56 8.10
CA ASP A 30 4.27 -7.61 9.00
C ASP A 30 4.10 -6.23 9.64
N TYR A 31 3.38 -5.36 8.94
CA TYR A 31 3.20 -3.97 9.31
C TYR A 31 2.09 -3.81 10.34
N HIS A 32 2.31 -2.95 11.33
CA HIS A 32 1.37 -2.62 12.39
C HIS A 32 0.93 -1.17 12.23
N PRO A 33 -0.19 -0.92 11.51
CA PRO A 33 -0.66 0.44 11.27
C PRO A 33 -1.23 1.08 12.54
N SER A 34 -1.23 2.41 12.55
CA SER A 34 -1.86 3.21 13.60
C SER A 34 -3.19 3.75 13.11
N LEU A 35 -4.19 3.71 13.99
CA LEU A 35 -5.48 4.32 13.80
C LEU A 35 -5.77 5.26 14.97
N PHE A 36 -6.87 5.99 14.89
CA PHE A 36 -7.23 6.98 15.90
C PHE A 36 -8.69 6.81 16.28
N ILE A 37 -8.96 6.91 17.57
CA ILE A 37 -10.30 6.81 18.13
C ILE A 37 -10.63 8.07 18.93
N PRO A 38 -11.93 8.40 19.11
CA PRO A 38 -12.31 9.57 19.90
C PRO A 38 -11.76 9.51 21.32
N SER A 39 -11.30 10.65 21.81
CA SER A 39 -10.81 10.80 23.18
C SER A 39 -11.60 11.85 23.93
N LYS A 40 -12.01 11.54 25.15
CA LYS A 40 -12.70 12.49 26.03
C LYS A 40 -11.73 13.46 26.69
N THR A 41 -10.43 13.17 26.67
CA THR A 41 -9.39 14.00 27.28
C THR A 41 -8.49 14.58 26.19
N PRO A 42 -7.86 15.74 26.46
CA PRO A 42 -6.92 16.32 25.51
C PRO A 42 -5.76 15.38 25.20
N THR A 43 -5.42 15.27 23.93
CA THR A 43 -4.27 14.53 23.42
C THR A 43 -3.49 15.44 22.47
N LYS A 44 -2.35 14.97 22.00
CA LYS A 44 -1.59 15.69 20.97
C LYS A 44 -2.14 15.51 19.55
N TYR A 45 -3.19 14.72 19.40
CA TYR A 45 -3.81 14.44 18.10
C TYR A 45 -5.23 15.00 18.06
N THR A 46 -5.56 15.67 16.97
CA THR A 46 -6.91 16.18 16.73
C THR A 46 -7.36 15.86 15.32
N THR A 47 -8.68 15.79 15.12
CA THR A 47 -9.26 15.78 13.78
C THR A 47 -9.12 17.17 13.14
N ILE A 48 -9.44 17.27 11.85
CA ILE A 48 -9.47 18.56 11.15
C ILE A 48 -10.50 19.54 11.74
N HIS A 49 -11.46 19.03 12.52
CA HIS A 49 -12.48 19.83 13.20
C HIS A 49 -12.09 20.17 14.66
N GLY A 50 -10.89 19.81 15.08
CA GLY A 50 -10.39 20.12 16.42
C GLY A 50 -10.82 19.15 17.52
N GLU A 51 -11.47 18.04 17.19
CA GLU A 51 -11.83 17.01 18.16
C GLU A 51 -10.63 16.18 18.55
N TYR A 52 -10.47 15.89 19.84
CA TYR A 52 -9.35 15.08 20.31
C TYR A 52 -9.53 13.61 19.99
N VAL A 53 -8.45 13.00 19.50
CA VAL A 53 -8.38 11.57 19.21
C VAL A 53 -7.14 10.95 19.85
N GLY A 54 -7.24 9.68 20.20
CA GLY A 54 -6.12 8.91 20.73
C GLY A 54 -5.60 7.92 19.70
N LYS A 55 -4.29 7.75 19.66
CA LYS A 55 -3.63 6.79 18.76
C LYS A 55 -3.78 5.38 19.31
N VAL A 56 -4.18 4.44 18.45
CA VAL A 56 -4.27 3.02 18.78
C VAL A 56 -3.55 2.19 17.72
N SER A 57 -3.00 1.07 18.13
CA SER A 57 -2.41 0.08 17.23
C SER A 57 -3.13 -1.26 17.42
N PRO A 58 -4.11 -1.58 16.56
CA PRO A 58 -4.89 -2.81 16.73
C PRO A 58 -4.11 -4.11 16.48
N GLY A 59 -2.96 -4.01 15.86
CA GLY A 59 -2.12 -5.14 15.48
C GLY A 59 -1.67 -5.02 14.03
N ASN A 60 -1.62 -6.15 13.31
CA ASN A 60 -1.25 -6.15 11.91
C ASN A 60 -2.36 -5.58 11.01
N ILE A 61 -2.16 -5.62 9.69
CA ILE A 61 -3.13 -5.06 8.73
C ILE A 61 -4.50 -5.75 8.83
N ARG A 62 -4.51 -7.06 9.02
CA ARG A 62 -5.76 -7.81 9.20
C ARG A 62 -6.49 -7.36 10.45
N ASP A 63 -5.77 -7.25 11.56
CA ASP A 63 -6.32 -6.79 12.83
C ASP A 63 -6.86 -5.36 12.72
N ALA A 64 -6.17 -4.49 11.99
CA ALA A 64 -6.60 -3.12 11.76
C ALA A 64 -7.89 -3.07 10.92
N ARG A 65 -8.00 -3.90 9.89
CA ARG A 65 -9.23 -4.01 9.09
C ARG A 65 -10.40 -4.50 9.92
N ASP A 66 -10.18 -5.52 10.74
CA ASP A 66 -11.20 -6.05 11.63
C ASP A 66 -11.64 -5.01 12.67
N PHE A 67 -10.69 -4.24 13.19
CA PHE A 67 -10.96 -3.14 14.11
C PHE A 67 -11.87 -2.08 13.49
N VAL A 68 -11.53 -1.61 12.28
CA VAL A 68 -12.35 -0.62 11.57
C VAL A 68 -13.76 -1.15 11.33
N LYS A 69 -13.87 -2.40 10.89
CA LYS A 69 -15.16 -3.05 10.61
C LYS A 69 -16.00 -3.23 11.88
N GLN A 70 -15.37 -3.55 12.99
CA GLN A 70 -16.04 -3.74 14.27
C GLN A 70 -16.80 -2.50 14.74
N TYR A 71 -16.22 -1.31 14.48
CA TYR A 71 -16.78 -0.04 14.93
C TYR A 71 -17.48 0.77 13.84
N GLU A 72 -17.66 0.18 12.66
CA GLU A 72 -18.25 0.86 11.49
C GLU A 72 -19.65 1.39 11.77
N ASP A 73 -20.48 0.61 12.49
CA ASP A 73 -21.88 0.92 12.76
C ASP A 73 -22.10 1.42 14.20
N VAL A 74 -21.05 1.76 14.94
CA VAL A 74 -21.19 2.25 16.31
C VAL A 74 -21.37 3.75 16.32
N ASP A 75 -22.48 4.24 16.87
CA ASP A 75 -22.78 5.64 16.96
C ASP A 75 -21.77 6.37 17.86
N ASN A 76 -21.38 7.59 17.43
CA ASN A 76 -20.46 8.45 18.16
C ASN A 76 -19.07 7.85 18.41
N PHE A 77 -18.73 6.81 17.68
CA PHE A 77 -17.42 6.19 17.77
C PHE A 77 -16.86 5.93 16.36
N LYS A 78 -16.29 6.97 15.76
CA LYS A 78 -15.67 6.88 14.46
C LYS A 78 -14.18 6.54 14.60
N VAL A 79 -13.72 5.58 13.82
CA VAL A 79 -12.29 5.27 13.71
C VAL A 79 -11.72 6.15 12.60
N TYR A 80 -10.69 6.91 12.93
CA TYR A 80 -10.00 7.80 12.01
C TYR A 80 -8.65 7.22 11.63
N GLY A 81 -8.15 7.60 10.47
CA GLY A 81 -6.86 7.20 9.97
C GLY A 81 -6.91 6.79 8.51
N ASN A 82 -5.75 6.68 7.92
CA ASN A 82 -5.63 6.23 6.54
C ASN A 82 -5.70 4.69 6.51
N THR A 83 -6.66 4.15 5.77
CA THR A 83 -6.84 2.70 5.61
C THR A 83 -6.14 2.14 4.38
N ARG A 84 -5.46 2.97 3.63
CA ARG A 84 -4.55 2.55 2.56
C ARG A 84 -3.18 2.31 3.16
N TYR A 85 -3.00 1.14 3.74
CA TYR A 85 -1.85 0.83 4.59
C TYR A 85 -0.50 0.86 3.87
N GLN A 86 -0.48 0.67 2.56
CA GLN A 86 0.73 0.83 1.77
C GLN A 86 1.30 2.26 1.86
N TYR A 87 0.44 3.26 1.87
CA TYR A 87 0.87 4.66 2.02
C TYR A 87 1.29 4.98 3.45
N CYS A 88 0.62 4.38 4.42
CA CYS A 88 1.03 4.52 5.83
C CYS A 88 2.44 3.94 6.04
N PHE A 89 2.69 2.77 5.46
CA PHE A 89 4.00 2.14 5.49
C PHE A 89 5.07 3.02 4.84
N ILE A 90 4.78 3.59 3.67
CA ILE A 90 5.72 4.48 2.98
C ILE A 90 6.03 5.71 3.86
N ALA A 91 5.02 6.32 4.44
CA ALA A 91 5.21 7.48 5.30
C ALA A 91 6.05 7.17 6.55
N ASP A 92 5.86 5.99 7.13
CA ASP A 92 6.61 5.57 8.32
C ASP A 92 8.05 5.19 8.00
N GLU A 93 8.26 4.48 6.88
CA GLU A 93 9.57 3.96 6.50
C GLU A 93 10.45 4.99 5.78
N PHE A 94 9.83 5.92 5.07
CA PHE A 94 10.50 6.93 4.26
C PHE A 94 10.02 8.34 4.63
N PRO A 95 10.30 8.81 5.85
CA PRO A 95 9.93 10.17 6.24
C PRO A 95 10.73 11.21 5.47
N GLY A 96 10.06 12.25 4.99
CA GLY A 96 10.70 13.33 4.25
C GLY A 96 10.90 13.02 2.76
N THR A 97 11.94 13.62 2.19
CA THR A 97 12.26 13.44 0.77
C THR A 97 12.96 12.11 0.53
N VAL A 98 12.53 11.41 -0.51
CA VAL A 98 13.14 10.15 -0.92
C VAL A 98 13.98 10.41 -2.17
N ASP A 99 15.28 10.22 -2.07
CA ASP A 99 16.18 10.27 -3.22
C ASP A 99 16.13 8.94 -3.97
N TRP A 100 16.14 9.01 -5.29
CA TRP A 100 16.05 7.83 -6.13
C TRP A 100 16.97 7.96 -7.34
N ASP A 101 17.31 6.82 -7.96
CA ASP A 101 18.22 6.76 -9.10
C ASP A 101 17.59 5.89 -10.19
N ILE A 102 17.20 6.52 -11.31
CA ILE A 102 16.57 5.84 -12.43
C ILE A 102 17.48 4.75 -13.03
N THR A 103 18.80 4.91 -12.93
CA THR A 103 19.75 3.94 -13.49
C THR A 103 19.69 2.59 -12.76
N GLN A 104 19.19 2.58 -11.54
CA GLN A 104 19.02 1.36 -10.73
C GLN A 104 17.64 0.73 -10.89
N ILE A 105 16.76 1.32 -11.70
CA ILE A 105 15.43 0.81 -11.98
C ILE A 105 15.45 0.13 -13.35
N LYS A 106 15.03 -1.13 -13.41
CA LYS A 106 14.87 -1.83 -14.68
C LYS A 106 13.44 -1.69 -15.16
N ILE A 107 13.31 -1.15 -16.36
CA ILE A 107 12.02 -0.94 -17.01
C ILE A 107 11.94 -1.89 -18.19
N ALA A 108 10.90 -2.72 -18.25
CA ALA A 108 10.60 -3.60 -19.36
C ALA A 108 9.23 -3.21 -19.93
N ASN A 109 9.19 -3.04 -21.25
CA ASN A 109 7.95 -2.84 -21.97
C ASN A 109 7.63 -4.14 -22.71
N ILE A 110 6.43 -4.67 -22.50
CA ILE A 110 5.97 -5.90 -23.14
C ILE A 110 4.77 -5.52 -23.99
N ASP A 111 4.87 -5.83 -25.27
CA ASP A 111 3.79 -5.65 -26.22
C ASP A 111 3.35 -7.01 -26.74
N ILE A 112 2.04 -7.20 -26.87
CA ILE A 112 1.45 -8.45 -27.30
C ILE A 112 0.65 -8.16 -28.56
N GLU A 113 1.05 -8.78 -29.67
CA GLU A 113 0.29 -8.81 -30.89
C GLU A 113 -0.43 -10.16 -31.00
N VAL A 114 -1.68 -10.13 -31.42
CA VAL A 114 -2.49 -11.33 -31.58
C VAL A 114 -2.96 -11.44 -33.02
N GLY A 115 -2.94 -12.67 -33.56
CA GLY A 115 -3.50 -12.97 -34.87
C GLY A 115 -5.02 -12.93 -34.81
N GLU A 116 -5.65 -12.43 -35.88
CA GLU A 116 -7.10 -12.48 -36.02
C GLU A 116 -7.48 -13.84 -36.66
N PRO A 117 -8.36 -14.62 -36.02
CA PRO A 117 -8.81 -15.88 -36.62
C PRO A 117 -9.68 -15.63 -37.84
N ASP A 118 -9.71 -16.60 -38.76
CA ASP A 118 -10.58 -16.59 -39.91
C ASP A 118 -12.04 -16.46 -39.44
N GLY A 119 -12.72 -15.42 -39.90
CA GLY A 119 -14.10 -15.13 -39.46
C GLY A 119 -14.22 -14.12 -38.35
N GLY A 120 -13.12 -13.55 -37.87
CA GLY A 120 -13.08 -12.50 -36.84
C GLY A 120 -13.22 -13.01 -35.42
N GLY A 121 -13.23 -12.09 -34.50
CA GLY A 121 -13.31 -12.35 -33.05
C GLY A 121 -11.96 -12.32 -32.34
N PHE A 122 -11.95 -12.68 -31.07
CA PHE A 122 -10.74 -12.75 -30.29
C PHE A 122 -9.96 -14.04 -30.61
N PRO A 123 -8.63 -13.94 -30.84
CA PRO A 123 -7.82 -15.12 -31.05
C PRO A 123 -7.63 -15.93 -29.77
N GLU A 124 -7.37 -17.21 -29.92
CA GLU A 124 -6.95 -18.06 -28.82
C GLU A 124 -5.54 -17.66 -28.35
N PRO A 125 -5.18 -17.96 -27.08
CA PRO A 125 -3.88 -17.52 -26.53
C PRO A 125 -2.64 -18.00 -27.29
N ASP A 126 -2.73 -19.11 -27.99
CA ASP A 126 -1.63 -19.66 -28.78
C ASP A 126 -1.35 -18.89 -30.08
N LEU A 127 -2.26 -18.00 -30.49
CA LEU A 127 -2.07 -17.10 -31.63
C LEU A 127 -1.38 -15.80 -31.27
N SER A 128 -1.09 -15.56 -29.99
CA SER A 128 -0.45 -14.34 -29.54
C SER A 128 1.05 -14.35 -29.82
N LEU A 129 1.57 -13.16 -30.19
CA LEU A 129 3.00 -12.93 -30.36
C LEU A 129 3.42 -11.92 -29.28
N ILE A 130 4.51 -12.20 -28.56
CA ILE A 130 5.02 -11.34 -27.50
C ILE A 130 6.28 -10.64 -27.98
N HIS A 131 6.27 -9.28 -27.88
CA HIS A 131 7.42 -8.44 -28.19
C HIS A 131 7.93 -7.79 -26.90
N ILE A 132 9.21 -7.90 -26.65
CA ILE A 132 9.85 -7.36 -25.44
C ILE A 132 10.82 -6.24 -25.84
#